data_9383312476d4a630da8f5e7d95e1cd38
#
_entry.id   9383312476d4a630da8f5e7d95e1cd38
#
_cell.length_a   1.000
_cell.length_b   1.000
_cell.length_c   1.000
_cell.angle_alpha   90.00
_cell.angle_beta   90.00
_cell.angle_gamma   90.00
#
_symmetry.space_group_name_H-M   'P 1'
#
loop_
_entity.id
_entity.type
_entity.pdbx_description
1 polymer ?
#
loop_
_entity_poly.entity_id
_entity_poly.type
_entity_poly.pdbx_seq_one_letter_code
_entity_poly.pdbx_strand_id
1 'polypeptide(L)'
;MKRQMKNQDLLNFFNIALNKTEIMLLSVTGTITFIASYFYDITLNNAESFIAVISVVLLDGIFGIIAGTKREGFKTYKALKVLRTTVIWIIILAVLLVVEKGFVGVNWLSEVIMIPFLVFQLISALKNASMAGYIEVKLLNEILDKIDNHKGNRTK
;
A
#
# COMPACT_ATOMS: atom_id res chain seq x y z
N MET A 1 -15.91 -30.67 -48.79
CA MET A 1 -16.03 -29.29 -49.30
C MET A 1 -16.81 -28.35 -48.38
N LYS A 2 -17.95 -28.70 -47.78
CA LYS A 2 -18.71 -27.85 -46.84
C LYS A 2 -17.99 -27.47 -45.51
N ARG A 3 -17.04 -28.25 -45.03
CA ARG A 3 -16.30 -27.95 -43.77
C ARG A 3 -15.21 -26.90 -43.94
N GLN A 4 -14.59 -26.81 -45.10
CA GLN A 4 -13.55 -25.81 -45.38
C GLN A 4 -14.14 -24.40 -45.59
N MET A 5 -15.30 -24.29 -46.26
CA MET A 5 -16.01 -23.03 -46.42
C MET A 5 -16.35 -22.38 -45.06
N LYS A 6 -16.83 -23.18 -44.10
CA LYS A 6 -17.20 -22.68 -42.78
C LYS A 6 -16.02 -22.09 -41.98
N ASN A 7 -14.81 -22.63 -42.15
CA ASN A 7 -13.61 -22.10 -41.50
C ASN A 7 -13.08 -20.83 -42.15
N GLN A 8 -13.20 -20.71 -43.48
CA GLN A 8 -12.82 -19.48 -44.20
C GLN A 8 -13.79 -18.35 -43.93
N ASP A 9 -15.07 -18.62 -43.82
CA ASP A 9 -16.08 -17.63 -43.47
C ASP A 9 -15.90 -17.10 -42.03
N LEU A 10 -15.53 -17.97 -41.12
CA LEU A 10 -15.19 -17.59 -39.76
C LEU A 10 -13.90 -16.73 -39.69
N LEU A 11 -12.86 -17.11 -40.44
CA LEU A 11 -11.61 -16.35 -40.51
C LEU A 11 -11.82 -14.98 -41.16
N ASN A 12 -12.62 -14.91 -42.22
CA ASN A 12 -13.01 -13.66 -42.86
C ASN A 12 -13.85 -12.78 -41.92
N PHE A 13 -14.80 -13.37 -41.18
CA PHE A 13 -15.57 -12.66 -40.17
C PHE A 13 -14.66 -12.05 -39.08
N PHE A 14 -13.69 -12.80 -38.57
CA PHE A 14 -12.71 -12.30 -37.61
C PHE A 14 -11.79 -11.23 -38.21
N ASN A 15 -11.37 -11.36 -39.44
CA ASN A 15 -10.53 -10.38 -40.14
C ASN A 15 -11.26 -9.08 -40.49
N ILE A 16 -12.56 -9.15 -40.77
CA ILE A 16 -13.40 -7.97 -41.07
C ILE A 16 -13.83 -7.25 -39.79
N ALA A 17 -13.97 -7.97 -38.66
CA ALA A 17 -14.55 -7.45 -37.43
C ALA A 17 -13.59 -6.58 -36.60
N LEU A 18 -12.27 -6.66 -36.79
CA LEU A 18 -11.31 -5.93 -35.97
C LEU A 18 -10.60 -4.84 -36.76
N ASN A 19 -11.11 -3.63 -36.69
CA ASN A 19 -10.40 -2.44 -37.14
C ASN A 19 -9.12 -2.25 -36.28
N LYS A 20 -8.06 -1.71 -36.86
CA LYS A 20 -6.77 -1.44 -36.17
C LYS A 20 -6.94 -0.73 -34.83
N THR A 21 -7.94 0.14 -34.72
CA THR A 21 -8.28 0.84 -33.48
C THR A 21 -8.86 -0.10 -32.42
N GLU A 22 -9.68 -1.07 -32.79
CA GLU A 22 -10.27 -2.05 -31.86
C GLU A 22 -9.22 -3.03 -31.34
N ILE A 23 -8.28 -3.46 -32.19
CA ILE A 23 -7.15 -4.30 -31.78
C ILE A 23 -6.28 -3.54 -30.75
N MET A 24 -6.00 -2.27 -31.02
CA MET A 24 -5.23 -1.43 -30.09
C MET A 24 -5.97 -1.23 -28.76
N LEU A 25 -7.27 -0.95 -28.77
CA LEU A 25 -8.09 -0.83 -27.57
C LEU A 25 -8.12 -2.13 -26.77
N LEU A 26 -8.33 -3.27 -27.43
CA LEU A 26 -8.32 -4.59 -26.78
C LEU A 26 -6.96 -4.90 -26.15
N SER A 27 -5.86 -4.58 -26.82
CA SER A 27 -4.50 -4.78 -26.30
C SER A 27 -4.24 -3.92 -25.07
N VAL A 28 -4.59 -2.64 -25.12
CA VAL A 28 -4.44 -1.72 -23.99
C VAL A 28 -5.31 -2.15 -22.81
N THR A 29 -6.58 -2.44 -23.06
CA THR A 29 -7.52 -2.90 -22.03
C THR A 29 -7.06 -4.22 -21.41
N GLY A 30 -6.63 -5.19 -22.24
CA GLY A 30 -6.12 -6.47 -21.78
C GLY A 30 -4.87 -6.31 -20.91
N THR A 31 -3.94 -5.43 -21.28
CA THR A 31 -2.74 -5.13 -20.49
C THR A 31 -3.10 -4.49 -19.15
N ILE A 32 -3.99 -3.50 -19.15
CA ILE A 32 -4.45 -2.85 -17.90
C ILE A 32 -5.14 -3.86 -16.99
N THR A 33 -6.03 -4.69 -17.55
CA THR A 33 -6.72 -5.73 -16.76
C THR A 33 -5.75 -6.76 -16.18
N PHE A 34 -4.76 -7.19 -16.96
CA PHE A 34 -3.73 -8.11 -16.50
C PHE A 34 -2.94 -7.51 -15.32
N ILE A 35 -2.48 -6.25 -15.46
CA ILE A 35 -1.76 -5.55 -14.40
C ILE A 35 -2.64 -5.40 -13.16
N ALA A 36 -3.89 -4.96 -13.33
CA ALA A 36 -4.83 -4.79 -12.22
C ALA A 36 -5.12 -6.11 -11.48
N SER A 37 -5.33 -7.20 -12.22
CA SER A 37 -5.53 -8.54 -11.65
C SER A 37 -4.29 -9.02 -10.88
N TYR A 38 -3.10 -8.75 -11.39
CA TYR A 38 -1.85 -9.11 -10.72
C TYR A 38 -1.67 -8.34 -9.40
N PHE A 39 -1.95 -7.03 -9.38
CA PHE A 39 -1.93 -6.25 -8.14
C PHE A 39 -3.02 -6.67 -7.16
N TYR A 40 -4.20 -7.02 -7.65
CA TYR A 40 -5.27 -7.56 -6.82
C TYR A 40 -4.85 -8.84 -6.11
N ASP A 41 -4.26 -9.79 -6.85
CA ASP A 41 -3.73 -11.05 -6.31
C ASP A 41 -2.65 -10.82 -5.23
N ILE A 42 -1.69 -9.93 -5.50
CA ILE A 42 -0.66 -9.56 -4.52
C ILE A 42 -1.30 -8.99 -3.25
N THR A 43 -2.29 -8.11 -3.41
CA THR A 43 -2.97 -7.48 -2.27
C THR A 43 -3.71 -8.50 -1.43
N LEU A 44 -4.44 -9.43 -2.05
CA LEU A 44 -5.17 -10.48 -1.32
C LEU A 44 -4.23 -11.45 -0.60
N ASN A 45 -3.16 -11.87 -1.26
CA ASN A 45 -2.19 -12.81 -0.68
C ASN A 45 -1.36 -12.18 0.45
N ASN A 46 -1.33 -10.84 0.58
CA ASN A 46 -0.61 -10.10 1.61
C ASN A 46 -1.53 -9.13 2.36
N ALA A 47 -2.81 -9.47 2.48
CA ALA A 47 -3.84 -8.58 3.05
C ALA A 47 -3.47 -8.09 4.45
N GLU A 48 -2.87 -8.94 5.29
CA GLU A 48 -2.44 -8.60 6.65
C GLU A 48 -1.41 -7.48 6.64
N SER A 49 -0.44 -7.51 5.73
CA SER A 49 0.58 -6.46 5.58
C SER A 49 -0.03 -5.13 5.15
N PHE A 50 -0.96 -5.15 4.19
CA PHE A 50 -1.69 -3.94 3.77
C PHE A 50 -2.56 -3.38 4.89
N ILE A 51 -3.29 -4.23 5.62
CA ILE A 51 -4.10 -3.83 6.77
C ILE A 51 -3.22 -3.22 7.86
N ALA A 52 -2.08 -3.81 8.17
CA ALA A 52 -1.14 -3.28 9.16
C ALA A 52 -0.67 -1.87 8.78
N VAL A 53 -0.21 -1.67 7.55
CA VAL A 53 0.24 -0.37 7.04
C VAL A 53 -0.89 0.67 7.12
N ILE A 54 -2.06 0.34 6.59
CA ILE A 54 -3.21 1.25 6.58
C ILE A 54 -3.61 1.61 8.01
N SER A 55 -3.72 0.63 8.91
CA SER A 55 -4.14 0.83 10.29
C SER A 55 -3.18 1.75 11.04
N VAL A 56 -1.89 1.54 10.91
CA VAL A 56 -0.86 2.32 11.62
C VAL A 56 -0.80 3.75 11.10
N VAL A 57 -0.84 3.96 9.77
CA VAL A 57 -0.82 5.30 9.17
C VAL A 57 -2.11 6.07 9.48
N LEU A 58 -3.26 5.40 9.46
CA LEU A 58 -4.52 6.04 9.85
C LEU A 58 -4.54 6.39 11.34
N LEU A 59 -4.03 5.52 12.20
CA LEU A 59 -3.94 5.78 13.64
C LEU A 59 -3.09 7.03 13.92
N ASP A 60 -1.90 7.13 13.34
CA ASP A 60 -1.05 8.33 13.44
C ASP A 60 -1.75 9.57 12.90
N GLY A 61 -2.39 9.44 11.74
CA GLY A 61 -3.12 10.52 11.11
C GLY A 61 -4.30 11.05 11.95
N ILE A 62 -5.10 10.14 12.51
CA ILE A 62 -6.25 10.50 13.36
C ILE A 62 -5.78 11.24 14.60
N PHE A 63 -4.81 10.68 15.34
CA PHE A 63 -4.28 11.36 16.54
C PHE A 63 -3.57 12.66 16.18
N GLY A 64 -2.86 12.73 15.05
CA GLY A 64 -2.24 13.96 14.54
C GLY A 64 -3.25 15.05 14.21
N ILE A 65 -4.41 14.70 13.62
CA ILE A 65 -5.50 15.64 13.35
C ILE A 65 -6.12 16.11 14.68
N ILE A 66 -6.40 15.20 15.61
CA ILE A 66 -6.98 15.56 16.91
C ILE A 66 -6.05 16.48 17.70
N ALA A 67 -4.78 16.13 17.83
CA ALA A 67 -3.78 16.95 18.52
C ALA A 67 -3.62 18.33 17.84
N GLY A 68 -3.58 18.36 16.50
CA GLY A 68 -3.49 19.59 15.73
C GLY A 68 -4.74 20.47 15.86
N THR A 69 -5.92 19.87 15.89
CA THR A 69 -7.20 20.60 16.04
C THR A 69 -7.31 21.27 17.40
N LYS A 70 -6.83 20.61 18.47
CA LYS A 70 -6.78 21.22 19.81
C LYS A 70 -5.88 22.45 19.89
N ARG A 71 -4.84 22.54 19.04
CA ARG A 71 -3.85 23.61 19.09
C ARG A 71 -4.17 24.76 18.12
N GLU A 72 -4.65 24.46 16.92
CA GLU A 72 -4.75 25.41 15.80
C GLU A 72 -6.12 25.40 15.10
N GLY A 73 -7.07 24.59 15.57
CA GLY A 73 -8.33 24.33 14.89
C GLY A 73 -8.19 23.29 13.75
N PHE A 74 -9.33 22.82 13.25
CA PHE A 74 -9.36 21.84 12.16
C PHE A 74 -8.89 22.44 10.84
N LYS A 75 -7.96 21.75 10.19
CA LYS A 75 -7.41 22.15 8.87
C LYS A 75 -7.52 20.99 7.89
N THR A 76 -8.34 21.13 6.86
CA THR A 76 -8.62 20.09 5.85
C THR A 76 -7.36 19.57 5.17
N TYR A 77 -6.34 20.41 4.94
CA TYR A 77 -5.08 19.96 4.31
C TYR A 77 -4.33 18.91 5.14
N LYS A 78 -4.50 18.90 6.48
CA LYS A 78 -3.90 17.88 7.37
C LYS A 78 -4.55 16.52 7.12
N ALA A 79 -5.88 16.47 6.96
CA ALA A 79 -6.59 15.24 6.61
C ALA A 79 -6.19 14.71 5.22
N LEU A 80 -6.09 15.60 4.23
CA LEU A 80 -5.63 15.22 2.89
C LEU A 80 -4.17 14.71 2.90
N LYS A 81 -3.31 15.28 3.76
CA LYS A 81 -1.94 14.78 3.93
C LYS A 81 -1.92 13.34 4.43
N VAL A 82 -2.77 12.98 5.40
CA VAL A 82 -2.88 11.60 5.91
C VAL A 82 -3.27 10.65 4.77
N LEU A 83 -4.33 10.99 4.03
CA LEU A 83 -4.79 10.18 2.91
C LEU A 83 -3.68 9.98 1.85
N ARG A 84 -3.00 11.07 1.47
CA ARG A 84 -1.88 11.00 0.52
C ARG A 84 -0.76 10.10 1.04
N THR A 85 -0.39 10.23 2.32
CA THR A 85 0.65 9.38 2.93
C THR A 85 0.25 7.93 2.90
N THR A 86 -1.00 7.59 3.25
CA THR A 86 -1.53 6.23 3.20
C THR A 86 -1.40 5.64 1.80
N VAL A 87 -1.84 6.36 0.77
CA VAL A 87 -1.76 5.91 -0.64
C VAL A 87 -0.30 5.66 -1.06
N ILE A 88 0.62 6.56 -0.71
CA ILE A 88 2.04 6.40 -1.05
C ILE A 88 2.60 5.12 -0.43
N TRP A 89 2.33 4.84 0.84
CA TRP A 89 2.86 3.65 1.51
C TRP A 89 2.22 2.34 1.04
N ILE A 90 0.95 2.37 0.63
CA ILE A 90 0.30 1.24 -0.04
C ILE A 90 1.02 0.93 -1.37
N ILE A 91 1.34 1.96 -2.15
CA ILE A 91 2.06 1.79 -3.43
C ILE A 91 3.47 1.26 -3.18
N ILE A 92 4.20 1.79 -2.19
CA ILE A 92 5.54 1.31 -1.84
C ILE A 92 5.50 -0.17 -1.45
N LEU A 93 4.58 -0.56 -0.56
CA LEU A 93 4.42 -1.97 -0.16
C LEU A 93 4.10 -2.85 -1.37
N ALA A 94 3.17 -2.44 -2.23
CA ALA A 94 2.83 -3.19 -3.44
C ALA A 94 4.05 -3.41 -4.35
N VAL A 95 4.85 -2.36 -4.57
CA VAL A 95 6.09 -2.45 -5.38
C VAL A 95 7.11 -3.38 -4.74
N LEU A 96 7.32 -3.30 -3.41
CA LEU A 96 8.24 -4.19 -2.70
C LEU A 96 7.84 -5.65 -2.86
N LEU A 97 6.56 -5.97 -2.68
CA LEU A 97 6.03 -7.33 -2.85
C LEU A 97 6.15 -7.85 -4.30
N VAL A 98 6.01 -6.96 -5.30
CA VAL A 98 6.26 -7.31 -6.70
C VAL A 98 7.73 -7.67 -6.91
N VAL A 99 8.65 -6.88 -6.34
CA VAL A 99 10.10 -7.14 -6.44
C VAL A 99 10.45 -8.46 -5.75
N GLU A 100 9.93 -8.73 -4.56
CA GLU A 100 10.14 -10.00 -3.85
C GLU A 100 9.65 -11.21 -4.65
N LYS A 101 8.51 -11.08 -5.29
CA LYS A 101 7.93 -12.15 -6.13
C LYS A 101 8.74 -12.38 -7.41
N GLY A 102 9.37 -11.32 -7.95
CA GLY A 102 10.14 -11.38 -9.20
C GLY A 102 11.58 -11.83 -9.05
N PHE A 103 12.17 -11.71 -7.86
CA PHE A 103 13.59 -11.98 -7.64
C PHE A 103 13.82 -12.95 -6.48
N VAL A 104 14.38 -14.12 -6.79
CA VAL A 104 14.74 -15.12 -5.77
C VAL A 104 15.85 -14.57 -4.87
N GLY A 105 15.65 -14.66 -3.56
CA GLY A 105 16.62 -14.24 -2.54
C GLY A 105 16.41 -12.84 -1.96
N VAL A 106 15.40 -12.09 -2.39
CA VAL A 106 15.05 -10.78 -1.81
C VAL A 106 13.70 -10.77 -1.10
N ASN A 107 13.18 -11.91 -0.71
CA ASN A 107 11.90 -12.10 -0.01
C ASN A 107 11.82 -11.47 1.41
N TRP A 108 12.88 -10.82 1.83
CA TRP A 108 13.02 -10.08 3.09
C TRP A 108 12.90 -8.56 2.93
N LEU A 109 12.83 -8.06 1.69
CA LEU A 109 12.96 -6.63 1.38
C LEU A 109 11.82 -5.80 1.96
N SER A 110 10.57 -6.30 1.86
CA SER A 110 9.40 -5.63 2.42
C SER A 110 9.50 -5.53 3.94
N GLU A 111 9.95 -6.56 4.63
CA GLU A 111 10.10 -6.57 6.08
C GLU A 111 11.14 -5.53 6.54
N VAL A 112 12.32 -5.50 5.92
CA VAL A 112 13.40 -4.57 6.29
C VAL A 112 13.01 -3.12 6.07
N ILE A 113 12.21 -2.81 5.06
CA ILE A 113 11.78 -1.45 4.76
C ILE A 113 10.52 -1.07 5.57
N MET A 114 9.54 -1.98 5.67
CA MET A 114 8.26 -1.66 6.28
C MET A 114 8.28 -1.71 7.81
N ILE A 115 9.05 -2.60 8.43
CA ILE A 115 9.09 -2.70 9.90
C ILE A 115 9.59 -1.40 10.55
N PRO A 116 10.73 -0.81 10.17
CA PRO A 116 11.15 0.48 10.70
C PRO A 116 10.12 1.58 10.46
N PHE A 117 9.53 1.62 9.28
CA PHE A 117 8.47 2.57 8.96
C PHE A 117 7.27 2.43 9.92
N LEU A 118 6.75 1.21 10.12
CA LEU A 118 5.63 0.95 11.02
C LEU A 118 5.97 1.37 12.47
N VAL A 119 7.18 1.07 12.93
CA VAL A 119 7.65 1.48 14.26
C VAL A 119 7.68 3.01 14.39
N PHE A 120 8.19 3.73 13.39
CA PHE A 120 8.20 5.20 13.43
C PHE A 120 6.79 5.78 13.42
N GLN A 121 5.87 5.21 12.62
CA GLN A 121 4.48 5.65 12.60
C GLN A 121 3.77 5.37 13.93
N LEU A 122 4.03 4.22 14.57
CA LEU A 122 3.49 3.91 15.90
C LEU A 122 4.01 4.88 16.97
N ILE A 123 5.31 5.19 16.96
CA ILE A 123 5.90 6.20 17.88
C ILE A 123 5.25 7.56 17.64
N SER A 124 5.05 7.96 16.38
CA SER A 124 4.37 9.21 16.03
C SER A 124 2.93 9.21 16.54
N ALA A 125 2.18 8.12 16.31
CA ALA A 125 0.82 7.97 16.80
C ALA A 125 0.73 8.08 18.33
N LEU A 126 1.63 7.44 19.06
CA LEU A 126 1.69 7.53 20.53
C LEU A 126 1.98 8.96 21.00
N LYS A 127 2.93 9.67 20.37
CA LYS A 127 3.20 11.08 20.66
C LYS A 127 1.98 11.96 20.38
N ASN A 128 1.33 11.77 19.26
CA ASN A 128 0.12 12.50 18.89
C ASN A 128 -1.04 12.20 19.86
N ALA A 129 -1.20 10.93 20.27
CA ALA A 129 -2.21 10.53 21.26
C ALA A 129 -1.94 11.17 22.64
N SER A 130 -0.67 11.27 23.05
CA SER A 130 -0.29 11.96 24.29
C SER A 130 -0.57 13.47 24.20
N MET A 131 -0.23 14.13 23.09
CA MET A 131 -0.57 15.54 22.86
C MET A 131 -2.08 15.79 22.79
N ALA A 132 -2.84 14.80 22.35
CA ALA A 132 -4.29 14.83 22.34
C ALA A 132 -4.91 14.57 23.74
N GLY A 133 -4.11 14.14 24.74
CA GLY A 133 -4.52 13.87 26.10
C GLY A 133 -5.15 12.49 26.31
N TYR A 134 -4.95 11.55 25.37
CA TYR A 134 -5.42 10.15 25.53
C TYR A 134 -4.42 9.26 26.25
N ILE A 135 -3.14 9.63 26.26
CA ILE A 135 -2.06 8.87 26.89
C ILE A 135 -1.27 9.82 27.79
N GLU A 136 -0.97 9.40 29.01
CA GLU A 136 -0.12 10.16 29.92
C GLU A 136 1.32 10.23 29.40
N VAL A 137 1.95 11.40 29.54
CA VAL A 137 3.35 11.63 29.12
C VAL A 137 4.30 10.66 29.80
N LYS A 138 4.04 10.29 31.07
CA LYS A 138 4.85 9.31 31.79
C LYS A 138 4.84 7.94 31.11
N LEU A 139 3.65 7.44 30.75
CA LEU A 139 3.49 6.16 30.05
C LEU A 139 4.15 6.20 28.67
N LEU A 140 4.02 7.31 27.95
CA LEU A 140 4.70 7.50 26.67
C LEU A 140 6.22 7.37 26.82
N ASN A 141 6.82 8.04 27.80
CA ASN A 141 8.26 7.97 28.03
C ASN A 141 8.71 6.56 28.42
N GLU A 142 7.97 5.85 29.27
CA GLU A 142 8.26 4.45 29.61
C GLU A 142 8.26 3.52 28.39
N ILE A 143 7.33 3.73 27.43
CA ILE A 143 7.29 2.96 26.18
C ILE A 143 8.50 3.29 25.29
N LEU A 144 8.84 4.58 25.16
CA LEU A 144 9.98 5.01 24.34
C LEU A 144 11.31 4.48 24.90
N ASP A 145 11.50 4.55 26.21
CA ASP A 145 12.68 4.02 26.90
C ASP A 145 12.83 2.50 26.68
N LYS A 146 11.72 1.75 26.72
CA LYS A 146 11.76 0.31 26.41
C LYS A 146 12.17 0.04 24.96
N ILE A 147 11.68 0.84 24.02
CA ILE A 147 12.04 0.71 22.60
C ILE A 147 13.53 1.00 22.39
N ASP A 148 14.05 2.06 23.01
CA ASP A 148 15.46 2.45 22.88
C ASP A 148 16.40 1.45 23.57
N ASN A 149 16.04 0.94 24.73
CA ASN A 149 16.78 -0.11 25.43
C ASN A 149 16.82 -1.43 24.62
N HIS A 150 15.74 -1.77 23.90
CA HIS A 150 15.74 -2.94 23.04
C HIS A 150 16.68 -2.80 21.83
N LYS A 151 16.84 -1.58 21.31
CA LYS A 151 17.85 -1.28 20.26
C LYS A 151 19.27 -1.38 20.79
N GLY A 152 19.53 -0.85 22.00
CA GLY A 152 20.86 -0.86 22.60
C GLY A 152 21.42 -2.27 22.92
N ASN A 153 20.55 -3.23 23.20
CA ASN A 153 20.97 -4.62 23.48
C ASN A 153 21.31 -5.43 22.22
N ARG A 154 21.01 -4.95 21.03
CA ARG A 154 21.38 -5.62 19.75
C ARG A 154 22.77 -5.23 19.23
N THR A 155 23.42 -4.23 19.85
CA THR A 155 24.73 -3.71 19.43
C THR A 155 25.88 -4.18 20.31
N LYS A 156 25.64 -5.14 21.21
CA LYS A 156 26.64 -5.90 21.97
C LYS A 156 26.59 -7.35 21.52
#